data_0e9dd710c32e9880ffda8cbec2849184
#
_entry.id   0e9dd710c32e9880ffda8cbec2849184
#
_cell.length_a   1.000
_cell.length_b   1.000
_cell.length_c   1.000
_cell.angle_alpha   90.00
_cell.angle_beta   90.00
_cell.angle_gamma   90.00
#
_symmetry.space_group_name_H-M   'P 1'
#
loop_
_entity.id
_entity.type
_entity.pdbx_description
1 polymer ?
#
loop_
_entity_poly.entity_id
_entity_poly.type
_entity_poly.pdbx_seq_one_letter_code
_entity_poly.pdbx_strand_id
1 'polypeptide(L)'
;MQSVELSVKRVELLMKLGNKKFLIVILRFHGDVLLTKPMIDDLKANYPNAIIDLLVFEGTASLFEGNKFINEIIEIKTSEGLSLWQKISSEFSLIRRLYRSRYNFGFFLTTQWRLVLLSISMMGAKTAAVSDKKREGFLWVNSFTTIFPEAGDNHIIDRNLSALNVFDIKISTNPSLDLPLSRKTEIKATEILKSKGSPTKFCVVHPISRREVKLWTKENFIVLIDELESKGIKVLISSAPDSFEVDYVNYLEANANSRPINIGGQTSLLELAAIIKKADFFIGLDSVASHISAAVDTPSITLFGPTSAVNWKPWSRKSKVICRDGSEAFCEDHGHKEGKFKKCLCYITPQRVIEELDSFHFNEYN
;
A
#
# COMPACT_ATOMS: atom_id res chain seq x y z
N MET A 1 -19.80 -11.98 -43.26
CA MET A 1 -18.89 -12.12 -42.11
C MET A 1 -18.28 -10.79 -41.70
N GLN A 2 -17.63 -10.00 -42.56
CA GLN A 2 -17.03 -8.69 -42.20
C GLN A 2 -18.01 -7.67 -41.58
N SER A 3 -19.26 -7.63 -42.04
CA SER A 3 -20.27 -6.68 -41.49
C SER A 3 -20.73 -7.02 -40.06
N VAL A 4 -20.74 -8.30 -39.70
CA VAL A 4 -21.06 -8.75 -38.34
C VAL A 4 -19.87 -8.45 -37.38
N GLU A 5 -18.67 -8.66 -37.83
CA GLU A 5 -17.45 -8.39 -37.06
C GLU A 5 -17.26 -6.87 -36.78
N LEU A 6 -17.57 -6.03 -37.78
CA LEU A 6 -17.61 -4.57 -37.62
C LEU A 6 -18.73 -4.12 -36.65
N SER A 7 -19.89 -4.78 -36.68
CA SER A 7 -20.98 -4.47 -35.75
C SER A 7 -20.65 -4.87 -34.32
N VAL A 8 -20.01 -6.01 -34.11
CA VAL A 8 -19.54 -6.47 -32.78
C VAL A 8 -18.48 -5.54 -32.22
N LYS A 9 -17.47 -5.18 -33.01
CA LYS A 9 -16.43 -4.19 -32.60
C LYS A 9 -17.03 -2.82 -32.29
N ARG A 10 -18.05 -2.39 -33.04
CA ARG A 10 -18.76 -1.13 -32.78
C ARG A 10 -19.59 -1.17 -31.50
N VAL A 11 -20.24 -2.30 -31.20
CA VAL A 11 -20.98 -2.52 -29.95
C VAL A 11 -20.01 -2.60 -28.76
N GLU A 12 -18.89 -3.30 -28.89
CA GLU A 12 -17.83 -3.32 -27.87
C GLU A 12 -17.25 -1.92 -27.63
N LEU A 13 -17.01 -1.15 -28.68
CA LEU A 13 -16.54 0.23 -28.57
C LEU A 13 -17.57 1.14 -27.90
N LEU A 14 -18.86 1.00 -28.24
CA LEU A 14 -19.96 1.74 -27.60
C LEU A 14 -20.16 1.33 -26.13
N MET A 15 -19.98 0.06 -25.80
CA MET A 15 -20.00 -0.42 -24.41
C MET A 15 -18.81 0.12 -23.60
N LYS A 16 -17.64 0.28 -24.22
CA LYS A 16 -16.44 0.91 -23.60
C LYS A 16 -16.58 2.44 -23.47
N LEU A 17 -17.32 3.08 -24.36
CA LEU A 17 -17.58 4.54 -24.33
C LEU A 17 -18.67 4.95 -23.32
N GLY A 18 -19.48 4.02 -22.83
CA GLY A 18 -20.46 4.30 -21.77
C GLY A 18 -19.76 4.65 -20.44
N ASN A 19 -20.29 5.67 -19.73
CA ASN A 19 -19.83 6.04 -18.38
C ASN A 19 -20.08 4.90 -17.38
N LYS A 20 -19.18 3.93 -17.30
CA LYS A 20 -19.25 2.85 -16.30
C LYS A 20 -18.86 3.40 -14.93
N LYS A 21 -19.63 3.06 -13.91
CA LYS A 21 -19.38 3.47 -12.54
C LYS A 21 -18.90 2.29 -11.70
N PHE A 22 -17.73 2.44 -11.11
CA PHE A 22 -17.03 1.41 -10.35
C PHE A 22 -16.89 1.83 -8.90
N LEU A 23 -17.10 0.89 -7.97
CA LEU A 23 -16.75 1.05 -6.58
C LEU A 23 -15.64 0.04 -6.22
N ILE A 24 -14.54 0.53 -5.68
CA ILE A 24 -13.48 -0.30 -5.08
C ILE A 24 -13.56 -0.16 -3.57
N VAL A 25 -13.75 -1.25 -2.86
CA VAL A 25 -13.88 -1.30 -1.41
C VAL A 25 -12.62 -1.95 -0.81
N ILE A 26 -11.83 -1.15 -0.11
CA ILE A 26 -10.61 -1.59 0.57
C ILE A 26 -10.57 -1.03 1.99
N LEU A 27 -11.12 -1.76 2.95
CA LEU A 27 -11.20 -1.36 4.35
C LEU A 27 -9.95 -1.86 5.09
N ARG A 28 -8.81 -1.24 4.77
CA ARG A 28 -7.48 -1.56 5.27
C ARG A 28 -6.66 -0.27 5.45
N PHE A 29 -5.34 -0.40 5.57
CA PHE A 29 -4.43 0.70 5.84
C PHE A 29 -3.83 1.30 4.57
N HIS A 30 -3.09 2.40 4.70
CA HIS A 30 -2.51 3.18 3.61
C HIS A 30 -1.76 2.33 2.57
N GLY A 31 -0.94 1.35 3.01
CA GLY A 31 -0.20 0.48 2.10
C GLY A 31 -1.12 -0.39 1.25
N ASP A 32 -2.13 -1.03 1.88
CA ASP A 32 -3.14 -1.83 1.17
C ASP A 32 -3.90 -0.97 0.14
N VAL A 33 -4.26 0.27 0.52
CA VAL A 33 -4.97 1.20 -0.37
C VAL A 33 -4.07 1.60 -1.54
N LEU A 34 -2.79 1.91 -1.32
CA LEU A 34 -1.84 2.24 -2.39
C LEU A 34 -1.72 1.09 -3.41
N LEU A 35 -1.71 -0.16 -2.94
CA LEU A 35 -1.61 -1.35 -3.79
C LEU A 35 -2.86 -1.64 -4.64
N THR A 36 -3.90 -0.79 -4.58
CA THR A 36 -5.03 -0.81 -5.53
C THR A 36 -4.78 0.04 -6.79
N LYS A 37 -3.69 0.84 -6.81
CA LYS A 37 -3.39 1.76 -7.92
C LYS A 37 -3.35 1.06 -9.29
N PRO A 38 -2.68 -0.09 -9.48
CA PRO A 38 -2.67 -0.78 -10.76
C PRO A 38 -4.07 -1.19 -11.24
N MET A 39 -4.95 -1.58 -10.32
CA MET A 39 -6.34 -1.90 -10.63
C MET A 39 -7.11 -0.67 -11.14
N ILE A 40 -6.88 0.51 -10.55
CA ILE A 40 -7.49 1.78 -10.97
C ILE A 40 -7.01 2.13 -12.39
N ASP A 41 -5.72 1.94 -12.68
CA ASP A 41 -5.14 2.21 -13.99
C ASP A 41 -5.71 1.30 -15.06
N ASP A 42 -5.82 0.00 -14.79
CA ASP A 42 -6.42 -0.95 -15.70
C ASP A 42 -7.90 -0.65 -15.97
N LEU A 43 -8.65 -0.24 -14.96
CA LEU A 43 -10.04 0.23 -15.14
C LEU A 43 -10.10 1.44 -16.07
N LYS A 44 -9.20 2.41 -15.92
CA LYS A 44 -9.14 3.59 -16.79
C LYS A 44 -8.65 3.26 -18.20
N ALA A 45 -7.73 2.31 -18.35
CA ALA A 45 -7.26 1.84 -19.66
C ALA A 45 -8.38 1.13 -20.44
N ASN A 46 -9.21 0.33 -19.75
CA ASN A 46 -10.36 -0.35 -20.37
C ASN A 46 -11.55 0.58 -20.60
N TYR A 47 -11.77 1.52 -19.70
CA TYR A 47 -12.91 2.44 -19.69
C TYR A 47 -12.42 3.87 -19.44
N PRO A 48 -11.96 4.60 -20.46
CA PRO A 48 -11.39 5.96 -20.30
C PRO A 48 -12.33 6.95 -19.57
N ASN A 49 -13.63 6.81 -19.79
CA ASN A 49 -14.68 7.62 -19.15
C ASN A 49 -15.23 6.99 -17.85
N ALA A 50 -14.55 6.00 -17.26
CA ALA A 50 -14.97 5.39 -16.02
C ALA A 50 -15.08 6.41 -14.89
N ILE A 51 -16.12 6.29 -14.09
CA ILE A 51 -16.27 6.96 -12.80
C ILE A 51 -15.84 5.93 -11.74
N ILE A 52 -14.73 6.18 -11.05
CA ILE A 52 -14.16 5.26 -10.06
C ILE A 52 -14.22 5.91 -8.69
N ASP A 53 -14.97 5.32 -7.79
CA ASP A 53 -15.05 5.73 -6.39
C ASP A 53 -14.33 4.69 -5.51
N LEU A 54 -13.61 5.17 -4.48
CA LEU A 54 -12.97 4.32 -3.46
C LEU A 54 -13.77 4.39 -2.16
N LEU A 55 -14.03 3.25 -1.53
CA LEU A 55 -14.56 3.16 -0.17
C LEU A 55 -13.45 2.63 0.76
N VAL A 56 -13.02 3.46 1.70
CA VAL A 56 -11.87 3.22 2.57
C VAL A 56 -12.16 3.62 4.02
N PHE A 57 -11.26 3.26 4.94
CA PHE A 57 -11.28 3.89 6.26
C PHE A 57 -10.78 5.34 6.20
N GLU A 58 -11.32 6.19 7.09
CA GLU A 58 -10.96 7.60 7.20
C GLU A 58 -9.44 7.78 7.27
N GLY A 59 -8.90 8.68 6.44
CA GLY A 59 -7.49 9.04 6.34
C GLY A 59 -6.60 8.05 5.59
N THR A 60 -7.07 6.82 5.28
CA THR A 60 -6.18 5.80 4.69
C THR A 60 -5.91 5.98 3.19
N ALA A 61 -6.64 6.84 2.52
CA ALA A 61 -6.44 7.16 1.09
C ALA A 61 -5.63 8.44 0.83
N SER A 62 -4.94 8.97 1.83
CA SER A 62 -4.17 10.23 1.71
C SER A 62 -3.13 10.21 0.58
N LEU A 63 -2.59 9.03 0.21
CA LEU A 63 -1.70 8.87 -0.94
C LEU A 63 -2.40 9.06 -2.29
N PHE A 64 -3.72 9.00 -2.34
CA PHE A 64 -4.51 9.25 -3.55
C PHE A 64 -5.08 10.68 -3.63
N GLU A 65 -4.70 11.56 -2.71
CA GLU A 65 -5.10 12.96 -2.77
C GLU A 65 -4.67 13.59 -4.10
N GLY A 66 -5.64 14.14 -4.84
CA GLY A 66 -5.39 14.72 -6.16
C GLY A 66 -5.22 13.71 -7.31
N ASN A 67 -5.46 12.43 -7.10
CA ASN A 67 -5.44 11.43 -8.17
C ASN A 67 -6.61 11.65 -9.13
N LYS A 68 -6.29 11.98 -10.40
CA LYS A 68 -7.27 12.33 -11.44
C LYS A 68 -8.15 11.15 -11.89
N PHE A 69 -7.78 9.92 -11.58
CA PHE A 69 -8.53 8.73 -11.97
C PHE A 69 -9.62 8.36 -10.97
N ILE A 70 -9.55 8.89 -9.76
CA ILE A 70 -10.54 8.69 -8.71
C ILE A 70 -11.50 9.88 -8.72
N ASN A 71 -12.78 9.57 -8.85
CA ASN A 71 -13.84 10.58 -8.82
C ASN A 71 -14.15 11.00 -7.37
N GLU A 72 -14.26 10.02 -6.48
CA GLU A 72 -14.58 10.27 -5.08
C GLU A 72 -13.94 9.24 -4.15
N ILE A 73 -13.46 9.72 -2.99
CA ILE A 73 -13.02 8.90 -1.87
C ILE A 73 -14.12 8.95 -0.81
N ILE A 74 -14.77 7.82 -0.60
CA ILE A 74 -15.81 7.65 0.42
C ILE A 74 -15.11 7.12 1.67
N GLU A 75 -14.99 7.96 2.68
CA GLU A 75 -14.34 7.59 3.92
C GLU A 75 -15.36 7.16 4.97
N ILE A 76 -15.03 6.09 5.70
CA ILE A 76 -15.83 5.59 6.81
C ILE A 76 -14.99 5.48 8.06
N LYS A 77 -15.56 5.88 9.19
CA LYS A 77 -14.91 5.76 10.49
C LYS A 77 -14.78 4.30 10.90
N THR A 78 -13.70 3.98 11.58
CA THR A 78 -13.63 2.74 12.35
C THR A 78 -14.71 2.75 13.43
N SER A 79 -15.23 1.59 13.81
CA SER A 79 -16.31 1.51 14.80
C SER A 79 -15.87 1.83 16.24
N GLU A 80 -14.60 2.12 16.46
CA GLU A 80 -14.05 2.48 17.76
C GLU A 80 -14.56 3.85 18.20
N GLY A 81 -15.02 3.95 19.45
CA GLY A 81 -15.48 5.22 20.04
C GLY A 81 -16.87 5.70 19.61
N LEU A 82 -17.54 5.04 18.66
CA LEU A 82 -18.88 5.41 18.22
C LEU A 82 -19.96 4.75 19.08
N SER A 83 -21.01 5.52 19.44
CA SER A 83 -22.22 4.96 20.05
C SER A 83 -22.96 4.04 19.07
N LEU A 84 -23.83 3.15 19.61
CA LEU A 84 -24.61 2.23 18.77
C LEU A 84 -25.48 2.96 17.73
N TRP A 85 -26.11 4.05 18.12
CA TRP A 85 -26.93 4.89 17.23
C TRP A 85 -26.11 5.54 16.12
N GLN A 86 -24.91 6.02 16.43
CA GLN A 86 -23.99 6.58 15.41
C GLN A 86 -23.56 5.51 14.42
N LYS A 87 -23.26 4.28 14.91
CA LYS A 87 -22.94 3.14 14.03
C LYS A 87 -24.09 2.84 13.08
N ILE A 88 -25.30 2.68 13.59
CA ILE A 88 -26.49 2.38 12.77
C ILE A 88 -26.77 3.49 11.76
N SER A 89 -26.74 4.76 12.20
CA SER A 89 -26.99 5.91 11.35
C SER A 89 -25.97 6.04 10.22
N SER A 90 -24.69 5.85 10.53
CA SER A 90 -23.61 5.90 9.52
C SER A 90 -23.72 4.75 8.49
N GLU A 91 -24.03 3.52 8.94
CA GLU A 91 -24.26 2.39 8.06
C GLU A 91 -25.47 2.62 7.14
N PHE A 92 -26.60 3.10 7.70
CA PHE A 92 -27.78 3.39 6.93
C PHE A 92 -27.53 4.49 5.87
N SER A 93 -26.81 5.55 6.25
CA SER A 93 -26.40 6.61 5.32
C SER A 93 -25.53 6.07 4.19
N LEU A 94 -24.56 5.22 4.50
CA LEU A 94 -23.68 4.59 3.52
C LEU A 94 -24.48 3.68 2.57
N ILE A 95 -25.34 2.80 3.08
CA ILE A 95 -26.21 1.92 2.31
C ILE A 95 -27.07 2.75 1.34
N ARG A 96 -27.73 3.80 1.84
CA ARG A 96 -28.56 4.69 1.01
C ARG A 96 -27.74 5.38 -0.09
N ARG A 97 -26.50 5.79 0.24
CA ARG A 97 -25.59 6.39 -0.72
C ARG A 97 -25.24 5.40 -1.83
N LEU A 98 -24.79 4.19 -1.49
CA LEU A 98 -24.41 3.16 -2.48
C LEU A 98 -25.60 2.78 -3.37
N TYR A 99 -26.79 2.60 -2.79
CA TYR A 99 -28.01 2.35 -3.54
C TYR A 99 -28.32 3.43 -4.58
N ARG A 100 -28.17 4.71 -4.19
CA ARG A 100 -28.43 5.86 -5.07
C ARG A 100 -27.36 6.07 -6.13
N SER A 101 -26.14 5.65 -5.85
CA SER A 101 -25.00 5.84 -6.74
C SER A 101 -25.05 5.03 -8.02
N ARG A 102 -25.89 3.96 -8.07
CA ARG A 102 -26.13 3.12 -9.26
C ARG A 102 -24.84 2.63 -9.93
N TYR A 103 -23.94 2.04 -9.13
CA TYR A 103 -22.72 1.43 -9.65
C TYR A 103 -23.03 0.32 -10.64
N ASN A 104 -22.17 0.17 -11.65
CA ASN A 104 -22.20 -0.96 -12.57
C ASN A 104 -21.40 -2.15 -12.01
N PHE A 105 -20.29 -1.84 -11.29
CA PHE A 105 -19.40 -2.83 -10.73
C PHE A 105 -18.98 -2.46 -9.31
N GLY A 106 -18.84 -3.47 -8.45
CA GLY A 106 -18.29 -3.35 -7.09
C GLY A 106 -17.22 -4.40 -6.84
N PHE A 107 -16.04 -3.97 -6.40
CA PHE A 107 -14.90 -4.83 -6.08
C PHE A 107 -14.58 -4.75 -4.60
N PHE A 108 -14.77 -5.86 -3.88
CA PHE A 108 -14.61 -5.95 -2.44
C PHE A 108 -13.32 -6.70 -2.13
N LEU A 109 -12.25 -5.93 -1.84
CA LEU A 109 -10.88 -6.44 -1.70
C LEU A 109 -10.54 -6.89 -0.27
N THR A 110 -11.52 -6.85 0.64
CA THR A 110 -11.38 -7.31 2.04
C THR A 110 -12.53 -8.21 2.44
N THR A 111 -12.44 -8.87 3.61
CA THR A 111 -13.36 -9.94 4.02
C THR A 111 -14.12 -9.59 5.31
N GLN A 112 -14.80 -8.46 5.38
CA GLN A 112 -15.57 -8.05 6.55
C GLN A 112 -17.06 -8.32 6.32
N TRP A 113 -17.79 -8.81 7.32
CA TRP A 113 -19.23 -9.12 7.20
C TRP A 113 -20.11 -7.93 6.76
N ARG A 114 -19.72 -6.70 7.12
CA ARG A 114 -20.43 -5.50 6.65
C ARG A 114 -20.48 -5.38 5.11
N LEU A 115 -19.53 -5.97 4.41
CA LEU A 115 -19.45 -5.92 2.94
C LEU A 115 -20.60 -6.66 2.27
N VAL A 116 -21.20 -7.65 2.93
CA VAL A 116 -22.41 -8.33 2.48
C VAL A 116 -23.55 -7.31 2.34
N LEU A 117 -23.79 -6.50 3.37
CA LEU A 117 -24.83 -5.46 3.33
C LEU A 117 -24.53 -4.40 2.26
N LEU A 118 -23.27 -4.01 2.11
CA LEU A 118 -22.87 -3.03 1.09
C LEU A 118 -23.07 -3.59 -0.32
N SER A 119 -22.72 -4.86 -0.57
CA SER A 119 -22.94 -5.52 -1.86
C SER A 119 -24.43 -5.58 -2.20
N ILE A 120 -25.27 -6.04 -1.27
CA ILE A 120 -26.73 -6.12 -1.47
C ILE A 120 -27.33 -4.74 -1.77
N SER A 121 -26.79 -3.67 -1.13
CA SER A 121 -27.26 -2.30 -1.37
C SER A 121 -26.96 -1.77 -2.79
N MET A 122 -26.01 -2.38 -3.49
CA MET A 122 -25.64 -2.04 -4.87
C MET A 122 -26.49 -2.78 -5.90
N MET A 123 -27.82 -2.76 -5.72
CA MET A 123 -28.78 -3.48 -6.58
C MET A 123 -28.51 -3.27 -8.07
N GLY A 124 -28.37 -4.37 -8.80
CA GLY A 124 -28.11 -4.37 -10.26
C GLY A 124 -26.62 -4.21 -10.64
N ALA A 125 -25.71 -3.99 -9.68
CA ALA A 125 -24.28 -4.01 -9.93
C ALA A 125 -23.76 -5.45 -10.00
N LYS A 126 -22.75 -5.67 -10.85
CA LYS A 126 -21.93 -6.88 -10.78
C LYS A 126 -20.91 -6.71 -9.66
N THR A 127 -20.90 -7.60 -8.67
CA THR A 127 -20.03 -7.50 -7.50
C THR A 127 -19.09 -8.68 -7.40
N ALA A 128 -17.81 -8.41 -7.14
CA ALA A 128 -16.78 -9.41 -6.90
C ALA A 128 -16.19 -9.24 -5.50
N ALA A 129 -16.06 -10.33 -4.74
CA ALA A 129 -15.43 -10.30 -3.44
C ALA A 129 -14.30 -11.33 -3.33
N VAL A 130 -13.29 -11.00 -2.53
CA VAL A 130 -12.20 -11.94 -2.26
C VAL A 130 -12.71 -13.13 -1.44
N SER A 131 -12.24 -14.33 -1.78
CA SER A 131 -12.48 -15.54 -1.00
C SER A 131 -11.90 -15.40 0.41
N ASP A 132 -12.55 -16.05 1.37
CA ASP A 132 -12.03 -16.19 2.74
C ASP A 132 -12.48 -17.55 3.29
N LYS A 133 -11.54 -18.47 3.46
CA LYS A 133 -11.81 -19.82 3.98
C LYS A 133 -12.64 -19.84 5.27
N LYS A 134 -12.56 -18.78 6.09
CA LYS A 134 -13.34 -18.65 7.32
C LYS A 134 -14.79 -18.15 7.08
N ARG A 135 -15.10 -17.68 5.86
CA ARG A 135 -16.38 -17.05 5.50
C ARG A 135 -17.03 -17.67 4.25
N GLU A 136 -16.57 -18.82 3.80
CA GLU A 136 -17.13 -19.56 2.65
C GLU A 136 -18.55 -20.13 2.88
N GLY A 137 -19.30 -19.56 3.84
CA GLY A 137 -20.69 -19.91 4.10
C GLY A 137 -21.63 -19.33 3.05
N PHE A 138 -22.86 -19.90 2.99
CA PHE A 138 -23.92 -19.54 2.07
C PHE A 138 -24.16 -18.03 1.94
N LEU A 139 -24.15 -17.29 3.05
CA LEU A 139 -24.38 -15.84 3.05
C LEU A 139 -23.27 -15.08 2.32
N TRP A 140 -21.99 -15.44 2.53
CA TRP A 140 -20.89 -14.75 1.86
C TRP A 140 -20.94 -14.99 0.35
N VAL A 141 -20.99 -16.25 -0.06
CA VAL A 141 -20.89 -16.63 -1.47
C VAL A 141 -22.07 -16.07 -2.29
N ASN A 142 -23.29 -16.09 -1.72
CA ASN A 142 -24.49 -15.66 -2.46
C ASN A 142 -24.75 -14.14 -2.36
N SER A 143 -23.98 -13.39 -1.60
CA SER A 143 -24.13 -11.93 -1.50
C SER A 143 -23.37 -11.17 -2.59
N PHE A 144 -22.55 -11.85 -3.37
CA PHE A 144 -21.77 -11.27 -4.46
C PHE A 144 -22.07 -12.00 -5.76
N THR A 145 -21.91 -11.31 -6.89
CA THR A 145 -22.09 -11.94 -8.21
C THR A 145 -21.06 -13.05 -8.43
N THR A 146 -19.84 -12.84 -7.93
CA THR A 146 -18.75 -13.81 -8.03
C THR A 146 -17.72 -13.63 -6.89
N ILE A 147 -16.95 -14.68 -6.66
CA ILE A 147 -15.85 -14.68 -5.68
C ILE A 147 -14.54 -14.91 -6.45
N PHE A 148 -13.51 -14.12 -6.15
CA PHE A 148 -12.18 -14.32 -6.70
C PHE A 148 -11.22 -14.83 -5.60
N PRO A 149 -10.13 -15.54 -5.97
CA PRO A 149 -9.26 -16.21 -4.99
C PRO A 149 -8.44 -15.22 -4.15
N GLU A 150 -8.04 -15.66 -2.96
CA GLU A 150 -6.97 -15.03 -2.17
C GLU A 150 -5.63 -15.06 -2.92
N ALA A 151 -4.66 -14.27 -2.45
CA ALA A 151 -3.35 -14.16 -3.10
C ALA A 151 -2.60 -15.50 -3.23
N GLY A 152 -2.76 -16.40 -2.26
CA GLY A 152 -1.94 -17.62 -2.22
C GLY A 152 -0.45 -17.26 -2.23
N ASP A 153 0.27 -17.80 -3.21
CA ASP A 153 1.69 -17.51 -3.43
C ASP A 153 1.92 -16.34 -4.41
N ASN A 154 0.88 -15.56 -4.72
CA ASN A 154 0.99 -14.38 -5.58
C ASN A 154 1.06 -13.09 -4.77
N HIS A 155 1.52 -12.02 -5.39
CA HIS A 155 1.52 -10.71 -4.78
C HIS A 155 0.09 -10.16 -4.62
N ILE A 156 -0.12 -9.30 -3.62
CA ILE A 156 -1.44 -8.69 -3.35
C ILE A 156 -1.95 -7.83 -4.51
N ILE A 157 -1.07 -7.26 -5.32
CA ILE A 157 -1.45 -6.55 -6.56
C ILE A 157 -2.08 -7.53 -7.55
N ASP A 158 -1.48 -8.71 -7.76
CA ASP A 158 -2.01 -9.73 -8.68
C ASP A 158 -3.38 -10.22 -8.20
N ARG A 159 -3.55 -10.40 -6.89
CA ARG A 159 -4.86 -10.70 -6.29
C ARG A 159 -5.88 -9.59 -6.58
N ASN A 160 -5.51 -8.33 -6.39
CA ASN A 160 -6.42 -7.21 -6.64
C ASN A 160 -6.81 -7.14 -8.12
N LEU A 161 -5.85 -7.38 -9.02
CA LEU A 161 -6.10 -7.42 -10.47
C LEU A 161 -6.98 -8.61 -10.87
N SER A 162 -6.85 -9.77 -10.21
CA SER A 162 -7.69 -10.94 -10.50
C SER A 162 -9.18 -10.66 -10.30
N ALA A 163 -9.53 -9.68 -9.46
CA ALA A 163 -10.91 -9.21 -9.31
C ALA A 163 -11.49 -8.58 -10.60
N LEU A 164 -10.65 -8.06 -11.50
CA LEU A 164 -11.08 -7.55 -12.80
C LEU A 164 -11.36 -8.69 -13.79
N ASN A 165 -10.51 -9.73 -13.76
CA ASN A 165 -10.62 -10.87 -14.67
C ASN A 165 -11.95 -11.61 -14.56
N VAL A 166 -12.56 -11.66 -13.36
CA VAL A 166 -13.85 -12.36 -13.19
C VAL A 166 -15.01 -11.71 -13.95
N PHE A 167 -14.80 -10.51 -14.49
CA PHE A 167 -15.75 -9.80 -15.36
C PHE A 167 -15.18 -9.52 -16.75
N ASP A 168 -14.17 -10.29 -17.18
CA ASP A 168 -13.51 -10.17 -18.49
C ASP A 168 -12.91 -8.76 -18.74
N ILE A 169 -12.58 -8.03 -17.68
CA ILE A 169 -11.88 -6.76 -17.78
C ILE A 169 -10.39 -7.05 -17.94
N LYS A 170 -9.81 -6.58 -19.04
CA LYS A 170 -8.40 -6.84 -19.37
C LYS A 170 -7.47 -6.24 -18.32
N ILE A 171 -6.51 -7.02 -17.86
CA ILE A 171 -5.46 -6.58 -16.94
C ILE A 171 -4.12 -6.40 -17.67
N SER A 172 -3.29 -5.52 -17.13
CA SER A 172 -1.90 -5.33 -17.59
C SER A 172 -1.06 -6.57 -17.29
N THR A 173 -0.20 -6.95 -18.23
CA THR A 173 0.79 -8.02 -18.03
C THR A 173 2.00 -7.57 -17.21
N ASN A 174 2.22 -6.28 -17.09
CA ASN A 174 3.27 -5.68 -16.28
C ASN A 174 2.70 -4.47 -15.54
N PRO A 175 1.93 -4.68 -14.48
CA PRO A 175 1.30 -3.60 -13.74
C PRO A 175 2.33 -2.71 -13.04
N SER A 176 2.20 -1.41 -13.21
CA SER A 176 3.05 -0.41 -12.57
C SER A 176 2.43 0.08 -11.27
N LEU A 177 3.26 0.28 -10.25
CA LEU A 177 2.87 0.98 -9.04
C LEU A 177 3.56 2.35 -9.05
N ASP A 178 2.94 3.35 -9.67
CA ASP A 178 3.44 4.71 -9.71
C ASP A 178 2.61 5.65 -8.83
N LEU A 179 3.28 6.57 -8.17
CA LEU A 179 2.68 7.60 -7.33
C LEU A 179 3.04 8.98 -7.87
N PRO A 180 2.19 9.59 -8.72
CA PRO A 180 2.44 10.93 -9.23
C PRO A 180 2.35 11.95 -8.11
N LEU A 181 3.39 12.77 -7.97
CA LEU A 181 3.47 13.80 -6.94
C LEU A 181 3.13 15.18 -7.52
N SER A 182 2.35 15.97 -6.78
CA SER A 182 2.05 17.32 -7.17
C SER A 182 3.27 18.23 -7.01
N ARG A 183 3.37 19.28 -7.84
CA ARG A 183 4.41 20.30 -7.70
C ARG A 183 4.43 20.93 -6.30
N LYS A 184 3.25 21.12 -5.70
CA LYS A 184 3.10 21.63 -4.33
C LYS A 184 3.79 20.71 -3.32
N THR A 185 3.57 19.42 -3.44
CA THR A 185 4.21 18.39 -2.59
C THR A 185 5.73 18.40 -2.74
N GLU A 186 6.22 18.46 -3.99
CA GLU A 186 7.67 18.49 -4.27
C GLU A 186 8.35 19.75 -3.73
N ILE A 187 7.67 20.91 -3.78
CA ILE A 187 8.15 22.16 -3.17
C ILE A 187 8.27 22.01 -1.66
N LYS A 188 7.22 21.53 -0.98
CA LYS A 188 7.23 21.33 0.47
C LYS A 188 8.34 20.36 0.92
N ALA A 189 8.50 19.24 0.22
CA ALA A 189 9.59 18.29 0.48
C ALA A 189 10.97 18.96 0.35
N THR A 190 11.13 19.83 -0.65
CA THR A 190 12.37 20.60 -0.85
C THR A 190 12.59 21.63 0.28
N GLU A 191 11.55 22.26 0.78
CA GLU A 191 11.64 23.18 1.92
C GLU A 191 12.04 22.46 3.20
N ILE A 192 11.48 21.27 3.45
CA ILE A 192 11.88 20.41 4.58
C ILE A 192 13.36 20.05 4.45
N LEU A 193 13.82 19.58 3.30
CA LEU A 193 15.22 19.23 3.08
C LEU A 193 16.14 20.46 3.26
N LYS A 194 15.73 21.64 2.79
CA LYS A 194 16.47 22.90 2.99
C LYS A 194 16.62 23.26 4.47
N SER A 195 15.55 23.12 5.26
CA SER A 195 15.61 23.37 6.70
C SER A 195 16.54 22.41 7.45
N LYS A 196 16.87 21.27 6.83
CA LYS A 196 17.75 20.23 7.36
C LYS A 196 19.16 20.24 6.73
N GLY A 197 19.56 21.32 6.09
CA GLY A 197 20.91 21.51 5.55
C GLY A 197 21.11 21.05 4.11
N SER A 198 20.03 20.74 3.37
CA SER A 198 20.08 20.36 1.94
C SER A 198 21.06 19.22 1.62
N PRO A 199 20.93 18.05 2.22
CA PRO A 199 21.84 16.95 1.95
C PRO A 199 21.77 16.56 0.46
N THR A 200 22.94 16.37 -0.16
CA THR A 200 23.05 16.03 -1.60
C THR A 200 23.18 14.52 -1.85
N LYS A 201 23.75 13.79 -0.89
CA LYS A 201 23.85 12.34 -0.88
C LYS A 201 23.23 11.81 0.40
N PHE A 202 22.06 11.22 0.30
CA PHE A 202 21.34 10.79 1.48
C PHE A 202 20.43 9.59 1.22
N CYS A 203 20.15 8.85 2.27
CA CYS A 203 19.11 7.84 2.29
C CYS A 203 18.01 8.18 3.29
N VAL A 204 16.83 7.58 3.10
CA VAL A 204 15.76 7.62 4.08
C VAL A 204 15.68 6.29 4.81
N VAL A 205 15.74 6.33 6.13
CA VAL A 205 15.51 5.18 7.00
C VAL A 205 14.15 5.36 7.70
N HIS A 206 13.23 4.42 7.48
CA HIS A 206 11.93 4.39 8.16
C HIS A 206 11.90 3.19 9.12
N PRO A 207 12.28 3.38 10.40
CA PRO A 207 12.59 2.29 11.33
C PRO A 207 11.35 1.71 12.01
N ILE A 208 10.15 2.08 11.55
CA ILE A 208 8.91 1.80 12.24
C ILE A 208 7.92 1.03 11.36
N SER A 209 7.17 0.17 12.02
CA SER A 209 5.98 -0.48 11.51
C SER A 209 4.93 -0.47 12.62
N ARG A 210 3.68 -0.26 12.26
CA ARG A 210 2.57 -0.19 13.20
C ARG A 210 2.43 -1.41 14.15
N ARG A 211 2.91 -2.57 13.72
CA ARG A 211 2.90 -3.78 14.55
C ARG A 211 4.26 -3.97 15.20
N GLU A 212 4.31 -3.94 16.52
CA GLU A 212 5.54 -4.10 17.32
C GLU A 212 6.34 -5.37 16.94
N VAL A 213 5.64 -6.45 16.59
CA VAL A 213 6.28 -7.70 16.15
C VAL A 213 7.09 -7.58 14.84
N LYS A 214 6.91 -6.51 14.09
CA LYS A 214 7.64 -6.20 12.87
C LYS A 214 8.79 -5.20 13.10
N LEU A 215 9.05 -4.79 14.33
CA LEU A 215 10.13 -3.86 14.64
C LEU A 215 11.47 -4.59 14.70
N TRP A 216 12.47 -3.98 14.10
CA TRP A 216 13.87 -4.33 14.32
C TRP A 216 14.36 -3.69 15.61
N THR A 217 15.49 -4.15 16.17
CA THR A 217 15.97 -3.58 17.43
C THR A 217 16.51 -2.17 17.22
N LYS A 218 16.38 -1.31 18.24
CA LYS A 218 16.91 0.06 18.21
C LYS A 218 18.42 0.07 18.05
N GLU A 219 19.08 -0.85 18.72
CA GLU A 219 20.54 -1.02 18.69
C GLU A 219 21.03 -1.33 17.28
N ASN A 220 20.35 -2.21 16.56
CA ASN A 220 20.67 -2.55 15.19
C ASN A 220 20.47 -1.36 14.24
N PHE A 221 19.40 -0.56 14.44
CA PHE A 221 19.23 0.67 13.67
C PHE A 221 20.31 1.70 13.95
N ILE A 222 20.73 1.86 15.21
CA ILE A 222 21.81 2.77 15.59
C ILE A 222 23.11 2.37 14.88
N VAL A 223 23.48 1.10 14.93
CA VAL A 223 24.68 0.59 14.24
C VAL A 223 24.58 0.82 12.73
N LEU A 224 23.43 0.51 12.11
CA LEU A 224 23.21 0.74 10.68
C LEU A 224 23.34 2.21 10.30
N ILE A 225 22.76 3.12 11.09
CA ILE A 225 22.83 4.58 10.87
C ILE A 225 24.29 5.06 10.94
N ASP A 226 25.01 4.66 11.99
CA ASP A 226 26.41 5.07 12.16
C ASP A 226 27.33 4.55 11.05
N GLU A 227 27.10 3.32 10.56
CA GLU A 227 27.85 2.76 9.44
C GLU A 227 27.54 3.48 8.11
N LEU A 228 26.28 3.82 7.82
CA LEU A 228 25.91 4.56 6.62
C LEU A 228 26.54 5.97 6.61
N GLU A 229 26.46 6.67 7.74
CA GLU A 229 27.07 8.01 7.89
C GLU A 229 28.61 7.95 7.77
N SER A 230 29.25 6.90 8.28
CA SER A 230 30.70 6.68 8.12
C SER A 230 31.14 6.50 6.66
N LYS A 231 30.24 5.98 5.81
CA LYS A 231 30.42 5.86 4.36
C LYS A 231 30.10 7.19 3.61
N GLY A 232 29.81 8.28 4.33
CA GLY A 232 29.50 9.59 3.76
C GLY A 232 28.07 9.70 3.20
N ILE A 233 27.16 8.82 3.60
CA ILE A 233 25.75 8.83 3.22
C ILE A 233 24.97 9.45 4.37
N LYS A 234 24.37 10.62 4.17
CA LYS A 234 23.57 11.26 5.19
C LYS A 234 22.27 10.50 5.43
N VAL A 235 21.95 10.16 6.68
CA VAL A 235 20.75 9.41 7.02
C VAL A 235 19.64 10.34 7.48
N LEU A 236 18.48 10.27 6.82
CA LEU A 236 17.23 10.89 7.25
C LEU A 236 16.35 9.82 7.90
N ILE A 237 16.07 9.97 9.20
CA ILE A 237 15.12 9.07 9.90
C ILE A 237 13.72 9.67 9.90
N SER A 238 12.72 8.86 9.57
CA SER A 238 11.33 9.28 9.41
C SER A 238 10.36 8.44 10.24
N SER A 239 9.24 9.04 10.62
CA SER A 239 8.12 8.36 11.28
C SER A 239 6.79 9.06 10.97
N ALA A 240 5.67 8.43 11.30
CA ALA A 240 4.38 9.10 11.39
C ALA A 240 4.34 10.09 12.58
N PRO A 241 3.35 11.01 12.62
CA PRO A 241 3.22 11.99 13.72
C PRO A 241 2.58 11.38 15.00
N ASP A 242 2.66 10.08 15.17
CA ASP A 242 2.25 9.38 16.38
C ASP A 242 3.32 9.50 17.46
N SER A 243 2.93 9.72 18.71
CA SER A 243 3.86 9.97 19.81
C SER A 243 4.85 8.82 20.02
N PHE A 244 4.40 7.57 19.93
CA PHE A 244 5.27 6.40 20.08
C PHE A 244 6.33 6.36 18.95
N GLU A 245 5.92 6.64 17.71
CA GLU A 245 6.82 6.62 16.57
C GLU A 245 7.83 7.78 16.63
N VAL A 246 7.38 8.98 17.02
CA VAL A 246 8.26 10.15 17.20
C VAL A 246 9.28 9.89 18.31
N ASP A 247 8.85 9.36 19.45
CA ASP A 247 9.74 9.02 20.57
C ASP A 247 10.77 7.96 20.16
N TYR A 248 10.36 7.00 19.30
CA TYR A 248 11.26 5.98 18.79
C TYR A 248 12.38 6.59 17.96
N VAL A 249 12.08 7.47 17.00
CA VAL A 249 13.12 8.10 16.16
C VAL A 249 13.94 9.13 16.92
N ASN A 250 13.36 9.83 17.90
CA ASN A 250 14.13 10.70 18.82
C ASN A 250 15.14 9.90 19.62
N TYR A 251 14.78 8.70 20.06
CA TYR A 251 15.73 7.81 20.74
C TYR A 251 16.89 7.39 19.80
N LEU A 252 16.60 7.06 18.54
CA LEU A 252 17.67 6.72 17.58
C LEU A 252 18.60 7.91 17.34
N GLU A 253 18.07 9.11 17.13
CA GLU A 253 18.84 10.34 16.95
C GLU A 253 19.75 10.62 18.15
N ALA A 254 19.22 10.49 19.36
CA ALA A 254 19.95 10.78 20.59
C ALA A 254 21.07 9.77 20.91
N ASN A 255 20.94 8.52 20.43
CA ASN A 255 21.88 7.44 20.76
C ASN A 255 22.81 7.06 19.58
N ALA A 256 22.57 7.54 18.35
CA ALA A 256 23.50 7.39 17.26
C ALA A 256 24.68 8.38 17.40
N ASN A 257 25.89 7.88 17.20
CA ASN A 257 27.09 8.72 17.29
C ASN A 257 27.18 9.75 16.17
N SER A 258 26.67 9.39 15.00
CA SER A 258 26.71 10.18 13.76
C SER A 258 25.68 11.31 13.68
N ARG A 259 24.70 11.35 14.58
CA ARG A 259 23.60 12.33 14.61
C ARG A 259 22.85 12.43 13.27
N PRO A 260 22.00 11.45 12.94
CA PRO A 260 21.19 11.46 11.72
C PRO A 260 20.23 12.65 11.70
N ILE A 261 19.73 13.01 10.53
CA ILE A 261 18.70 14.04 10.39
C ILE A 261 17.35 13.45 10.75
N ASN A 262 16.72 13.97 11.79
CA ASN A 262 15.38 13.54 12.20
C ASN A 262 14.30 14.38 11.53
N ILE A 263 13.42 13.72 10.76
CA ILE A 263 12.21 14.28 10.16
C ILE A 263 10.93 13.57 10.68
N GLY A 264 11.04 12.85 11.79
CA GLY A 264 9.92 12.12 12.40
C GLY A 264 8.75 13.03 12.72
N GLY A 265 7.56 12.64 12.32
CA GLY A 265 6.33 13.39 12.53
C GLY A 265 6.19 14.71 11.76
N GLN A 266 7.18 15.09 10.92
CA GLN A 266 7.24 16.39 10.24
C GLN A 266 6.71 16.35 8.81
N THR A 267 6.28 15.19 8.32
CA THR A 267 5.85 15.00 6.94
C THR A 267 4.49 14.33 6.85
N SER A 268 3.68 14.71 5.89
CA SER A 268 2.60 13.87 5.39
C SER A 268 3.17 12.70 4.57
N LEU A 269 2.36 11.68 4.28
CA LEU A 269 2.81 10.55 3.44
C LEU A 269 3.23 10.97 2.03
N LEU A 270 2.57 11.98 1.44
CA LEU A 270 2.96 12.51 0.13
C LEU A 270 4.27 13.32 0.18
N GLU A 271 4.49 14.08 1.25
CA GLU A 271 5.76 14.79 1.45
C GLU A 271 6.91 13.80 1.71
N LEU A 272 6.68 12.76 2.51
CA LEU A 272 7.62 11.66 2.69
C LEU A 272 7.94 10.97 1.35
N ALA A 273 6.92 10.71 0.52
CA ALA A 273 7.12 10.15 -0.82
C ALA A 273 8.01 11.03 -1.70
N ALA A 274 7.84 12.36 -1.64
CA ALA A 274 8.66 13.31 -2.38
C ALA A 274 10.10 13.39 -1.85
N ILE A 275 10.31 13.19 -0.54
CA ILE A 275 11.65 13.10 0.05
C ILE A 275 12.31 11.77 -0.35
N ILE A 276 11.60 10.65 -0.26
CA ILE A 276 12.10 9.33 -0.67
C ILE A 276 12.48 9.35 -2.16
N LYS A 277 11.68 9.97 -3.03
CA LYS A 277 11.98 10.14 -4.47
C LYS A 277 13.30 10.85 -4.74
N LYS A 278 13.75 11.70 -3.82
CA LYS A 278 15.02 12.47 -3.94
C LYS A 278 16.20 11.76 -3.26
N ALA A 279 15.94 10.71 -2.49
CA ALA A 279 16.99 9.94 -1.82
C ALA A 279 17.69 9.00 -2.80
N ASP A 280 18.95 8.69 -2.54
CA ASP A 280 19.72 7.69 -3.30
C ASP A 280 19.12 6.30 -3.10
N PHE A 281 18.64 6.00 -1.88
CA PHE A 281 17.92 4.76 -1.57
C PHE A 281 17.09 4.90 -0.28
N PHE A 282 16.25 3.91 -0.07
CA PHE A 282 15.40 3.77 1.11
C PHE A 282 15.72 2.47 1.87
N ILE A 283 15.74 2.52 3.19
CA ILE A 283 15.77 1.33 4.05
C ILE A 283 14.63 1.40 5.04
N GLY A 284 13.91 0.29 5.19
CA GLY A 284 12.80 0.27 6.15
C GLY A 284 12.27 -1.13 6.45
N LEU A 285 11.19 -1.14 7.21
CA LEU A 285 10.47 -2.34 7.58
C LEU A 285 9.27 -2.56 6.64
N ASP A 286 8.61 -3.71 6.74
CA ASP A 286 7.31 -3.97 6.10
C ASP A 286 6.25 -2.97 6.63
N SER A 287 6.13 -1.85 5.93
CA SER A 287 5.26 -0.71 6.24
C SER A 287 4.83 0.02 4.96
N VAL A 288 3.95 1.02 5.09
CA VAL A 288 3.53 1.85 3.95
C VAL A 288 4.72 2.56 3.29
N ALA A 289 5.75 2.94 4.04
CA ALA A 289 6.91 3.66 3.50
C ALA A 289 7.70 2.81 2.49
N SER A 290 7.79 1.48 2.68
CA SER A 290 8.42 0.59 1.72
C SER A 290 7.62 0.46 0.41
N HIS A 291 6.30 0.50 0.47
CA HIS A 291 5.46 0.55 -0.74
C HIS A 291 5.56 1.91 -1.43
N ILE A 292 5.70 3.00 -0.67
CA ILE A 292 5.95 4.33 -1.20
C ILE A 292 7.28 4.37 -1.96
N SER A 293 8.37 3.81 -1.41
CA SER A 293 9.67 3.79 -2.09
C SER A 293 9.59 3.10 -3.47
N ALA A 294 8.84 1.99 -3.54
CA ALA A 294 8.56 1.32 -4.81
C ALA A 294 7.73 2.19 -5.77
N ALA A 295 6.70 2.90 -5.23
CA ALA A 295 5.79 3.71 -6.02
C ALA A 295 6.40 5.02 -6.56
N VAL A 296 7.52 5.47 -5.97
CA VAL A 296 8.30 6.62 -6.47
C VAL A 296 9.62 6.20 -7.14
N ASP A 297 9.76 4.88 -7.40
CA ASP A 297 10.89 4.26 -8.11
C ASP A 297 12.26 4.46 -7.45
N THR A 298 12.29 4.63 -6.13
CA THR A 298 13.52 4.74 -5.36
C THR A 298 14.04 3.35 -4.99
N PRO A 299 15.33 3.05 -5.24
CA PRO A 299 15.94 1.79 -4.80
C PRO A 299 15.75 1.57 -3.31
N SER A 300 15.43 0.33 -2.91
CA SER A 300 15.08 0.10 -1.51
C SER A 300 15.49 -1.26 -0.97
N ILE A 301 15.81 -1.29 0.33
CA ILE A 301 15.95 -2.51 1.12
C ILE A 301 14.85 -2.52 2.17
N THR A 302 14.07 -3.61 2.20
CA THR A 302 13.01 -3.79 3.18
C THR A 302 13.23 -5.03 4.01
N LEU A 303 13.23 -4.88 5.33
CA LEU A 303 13.39 -5.97 6.27
C LEU A 303 12.02 -6.60 6.56
N PHE A 304 11.89 -7.89 6.27
CA PHE A 304 10.68 -8.66 6.49
C PHE A 304 10.83 -9.63 7.66
N GLY A 305 9.88 -9.59 8.57
CA GLY A 305 9.76 -10.50 9.71
C GLY A 305 8.59 -11.50 9.52
N PRO A 306 7.54 -11.39 10.33
CA PRO A 306 6.44 -12.37 10.38
C PRO A 306 5.40 -12.22 9.26
N THR A 307 5.68 -11.49 8.21
CA THR A 307 4.78 -11.28 7.07
C THR A 307 5.37 -11.94 5.84
N SER A 308 4.53 -12.54 5.00
CA SER A 308 4.96 -13.11 3.73
C SER A 308 5.49 -12.01 2.80
N ALA A 309 6.78 -12.07 2.49
CA ALA A 309 7.37 -11.18 1.50
C ALA A 309 6.87 -11.47 0.08
N VAL A 310 6.51 -12.73 -0.21
CA VAL A 310 5.89 -13.11 -1.50
C VAL A 310 4.64 -12.27 -1.77
N ASN A 311 3.80 -12.10 -0.75
CA ASN A 311 2.54 -11.37 -0.90
C ASN A 311 2.69 -9.85 -0.79
N TRP A 312 3.66 -9.35 -0.01
CA TRP A 312 3.69 -7.96 0.45
C TRP A 312 4.99 -7.22 0.18
N LYS A 313 5.96 -7.79 -0.53
CA LYS A 313 7.19 -7.07 -0.86
C LYS A 313 6.89 -5.79 -1.66
N PRO A 314 7.74 -4.76 -1.60
CA PRO A 314 7.58 -3.59 -2.46
C PRO A 314 7.52 -3.99 -3.93
N TRP A 315 6.56 -3.46 -4.68
CA TRP A 315 6.33 -3.77 -6.08
C TRP A 315 7.25 -2.98 -7.00
N SER A 316 8.54 -3.31 -6.97
CA SER A 316 9.56 -2.70 -7.82
C SER A 316 10.73 -3.67 -8.04
N ARG A 317 11.32 -3.63 -9.22
CA ARG A 317 12.57 -4.36 -9.52
C ARG A 317 13.77 -3.77 -8.78
N LYS A 318 13.68 -2.51 -8.37
CA LYS A 318 14.70 -1.79 -7.58
C LYS A 318 14.55 -2.03 -6.07
N SER A 319 13.71 -2.97 -5.66
CA SER A 319 13.49 -3.27 -4.24
C SER A 319 14.04 -4.63 -3.90
N LYS A 320 14.84 -4.69 -2.84
CA LYS A 320 15.39 -5.92 -2.26
C LYS A 320 14.75 -6.19 -0.91
N VAL A 321 14.47 -7.45 -0.65
CA VAL A 321 13.89 -7.90 0.62
C VAL A 321 14.93 -8.73 1.38
N ILE A 322 15.10 -8.43 2.65
CA ILE A 322 15.92 -9.23 3.56
C ILE A 322 15.00 -9.93 4.56
N CYS A 323 14.96 -11.25 4.49
CA CYS A 323 14.30 -12.12 5.46
C CYS A 323 15.34 -12.86 6.29
N ARG A 324 14.93 -13.37 7.47
CA ARG A 324 15.80 -14.12 8.38
C ARG A 324 16.60 -15.20 7.67
N ASP A 325 15.95 -16.06 6.91
CA ASP A 325 16.51 -17.31 6.37
C ASP A 325 16.83 -17.20 4.86
N GLY A 326 16.80 -15.98 4.29
CA GLY A 326 16.97 -15.78 2.85
C GLY A 326 15.75 -16.23 2.03
N SER A 327 14.72 -16.79 2.64
CA SER A 327 13.46 -17.21 2.02
C SER A 327 12.44 -16.07 2.08
N GLU A 328 11.84 -15.74 0.95
CA GLU A 328 10.69 -14.82 0.88
C GLU A 328 9.39 -15.47 1.41
N ALA A 329 9.41 -16.77 1.69
CA ALA A 329 8.28 -17.49 2.22
C ALA A 329 7.93 -17.02 3.64
N PHE A 330 6.66 -17.18 3.98
CA PHE A 330 6.18 -16.91 5.33
C PHE A 330 6.99 -17.73 6.35
N CYS A 331 7.44 -17.08 7.42
CA CYS A 331 8.16 -17.75 8.51
C CYS A 331 7.17 -18.59 9.34
N GLU A 332 6.71 -19.72 8.79
CA GLU A 332 5.69 -20.58 9.41
C GLU A 332 6.23 -21.38 10.61
N ASP A 333 7.52 -21.66 10.64
CA ASP A 333 8.13 -22.66 11.53
C ASP A 333 8.33 -22.23 12.99
N HIS A 334 7.99 -21.01 13.38
CA HIS A 334 8.43 -20.49 14.66
C HIS A 334 7.29 -20.15 15.63
N GLY A 335 6.22 -20.95 15.60
CA GLY A 335 5.19 -20.96 16.63
C GLY A 335 4.67 -19.55 16.91
N HIS A 336 4.07 -18.94 15.93
CA HIS A 336 3.48 -17.61 15.99
C HIS A 336 2.28 -17.50 16.98
N LYS A 337 2.29 -18.26 18.04
CA LYS A 337 1.37 -18.12 19.17
C LYS A 337 1.94 -17.12 20.16
N GLU A 338 1.11 -16.17 20.52
CA GLU A 338 1.29 -15.06 21.47
C GLU A 338 2.58 -15.05 22.30
N GLY A 339 3.40 -14.03 22.14
CA GLY A 339 4.56 -13.71 23.00
C GLY A 339 5.93 -14.18 22.50
N LYS A 340 6.07 -15.02 21.49
CA LYS A 340 7.37 -15.50 20.98
C LYS A 340 7.93 -14.74 19.76
N PHE A 341 7.19 -13.76 19.24
CA PHE A 341 7.47 -13.07 17.99
C PHE A 341 8.57 -12.02 18.01
N LYS A 342 8.95 -11.53 19.15
CA LYS A 342 9.90 -10.41 19.27
C LYS A 342 11.27 -10.65 18.64
N LYS A 343 11.51 -11.80 17.97
CA LYS A 343 12.84 -12.24 17.60
C LYS A 343 13.12 -12.47 16.11
N CYS A 344 12.13 -12.45 15.20
CA CYS A 344 12.43 -12.77 13.79
C CYS A 344 13.41 -11.78 13.15
N LEU A 345 13.21 -10.49 13.33
CA LEU A 345 14.07 -9.46 12.74
C LEU A 345 15.42 -9.32 13.46
N CYS A 346 15.55 -9.66 14.74
CA CYS A 346 16.85 -9.56 15.43
C CYS A 346 17.92 -10.52 14.90
N TYR A 347 17.58 -11.50 14.09
CA TYR A 347 18.54 -12.34 13.38
C TYR A 347 19.10 -11.69 12.11
N ILE A 348 18.52 -10.60 11.65
CA ILE A 348 19.06 -9.76 10.57
C ILE A 348 20.05 -8.81 11.24
N THR A 349 21.33 -8.92 10.89
CA THR A 349 22.37 -8.03 11.41
C THR A 349 22.50 -6.77 10.58
N PRO A 350 22.94 -5.63 11.16
CA PRO A 350 23.25 -4.43 10.39
C PRO A 350 24.27 -4.70 9.28
N GLN A 351 25.29 -5.52 9.57
CA GLN A 351 26.31 -5.90 8.60
C GLN A 351 25.70 -6.56 7.36
N ARG A 352 24.73 -7.47 7.53
CA ARG A 352 24.05 -8.10 6.40
C ARG A 352 23.28 -7.06 5.55
N VAL A 353 22.69 -6.04 6.18
CA VAL A 353 21.99 -4.97 5.45
C VAL A 353 22.99 -4.15 4.63
N ILE A 354 24.16 -3.86 5.18
CA ILE A 354 25.24 -3.13 4.47
C ILE A 354 25.80 -3.96 3.31
N GLU A 355 26.07 -5.26 3.53
CA GLU A 355 26.53 -6.16 2.45
C GLU A 355 25.55 -6.24 1.30
N GLU A 356 24.25 -6.32 1.61
CA GLU A 356 23.20 -6.30 0.61
C GLU A 356 23.12 -4.95 -0.10
N LEU A 357 23.36 -3.84 0.59
CA LEU A 357 23.42 -2.50 0.02
C LEU A 357 24.63 -2.36 -0.91
N ASP A 358 25.82 -2.81 -0.48
CA ASP A 358 27.07 -2.73 -1.26
C ASP A 358 26.98 -3.64 -2.51
N SER A 359 26.26 -4.77 -2.44
CA SER A 359 26.00 -5.66 -3.57
C SER A 359 24.91 -5.15 -4.53
N PHE A 360 24.15 -4.15 -4.10
CA PHE A 360 23.06 -3.58 -4.90
C PHE A 360 23.64 -2.56 -5.88
N HIS A 361 23.86 -2.97 -7.11
CA HIS A 361 24.32 -2.08 -8.18
C HIS A 361 23.21 -1.12 -8.59
N PHE A 362 23.05 -0.02 -7.85
CA PHE A 362 22.04 1.01 -8.12
C PHE A 362 22.09 1.58 -9.54
N ASN A 363 23.19 1.39 -10.27
CA ASN A 363 23.42 1.92 -11.61
C ASN A 363 22.94 0.99 -12.76
N GLU A 364 22.58 -0.27 -12.49
CA GLU A 364 22.16 -1.21 -13.53
C GLU A 364 20.67 -1.07 -13.92
N TYR A 365 19.94 -0.19 -13.25
CA TYR A 365 18.50 -0.01 -13.44
C TYR A 365 18.10 1.37 -13.98
N ASN A 366 19.08 2.18 -14.40
CA ASN A 366 18.85 3.48 -15.04
C ASN A 366 18.74 3.37 -16.56
#